data_4e14b80d87e2479015d11ced06d1e52e
#
_entry.id   4e14b80d87e2479015d11ced06d1e52e
#
_cell.length_a   1.000
_cell.length_b   1.000
_cell.length_c   1.000
_cell.angle_alpha   90.00
_cell.angle_beta   90.00
_cell.angle_gamma   90.00
#
_symmetry.space_group_name_H-M   'P 1'
#
loop_
_entity.id
_entity.type
_entity.pdbx_description
1 polymer ?
#
loop_
_entity_poly.entity_id
_entity_poly.type
_entity_poly.pdbx_seq_one_letter_code
_entity_poly.pdbx_strand_id
1 'polypeptide(L)'
;MNLNQLYYFQKVAQLQHYHQAAKELNISQPSLSRSIANLEEELGVSLFQKNGRNIELTKYGSIFLEHVNHIIDEIKIAENKMKSLAGSSSGHIDIGYVFPLAKSYIQ
;
A
#
# COMPACT_ATOMS: atom_id res chain seq x y z
N MET A 1 -2.98 11.56 3.06
CA MET A 1 -2.45 10.34 2.45
C MET A 1 -2.79 9.15 3.32
N ASN A 2 -3.25 8.09 2.71
CA ASN A 2 -3.58 6.88 3.47
C ASN A 2 -3.02 5.65 2.75
N LEU A 3 -3.05 4.52 3.42
CA LEU A 3 -2.45 3.30 2.91
C LEU A 3 -3.11 2.81 1.63
N ASN A 4 -4.42 2.95 1.52
CA ASN A 4 -5.13 2.55 0.31
C ASN A 4 -4.61 3.32 -0.91
N GLN A 5 -4.34 4.60 -0.76
CA GLN A 5 -3.80 5.41 -1.86
C GLN A 5 -2.44 4.89 -2.30
N LEU A 6 -1.63 4.41 -1.36
CA LEU A 6 -0.31 3.85 -1.70
C LEU A 6 -0.46 2.55 -2.47
N TYR A 7 -1.39 1.68 -2.07
CA TYR A 7 -1.68 0.46 -2.80
C TYR A 7 -2.21 0.76 -4.20
N TYR A 8 -3.11 1.73 -4.30
CA TYR A 8 -3.68 2.13 -5.59
C TYR A 8 -2.58 2.66 -6.51
N PHE A 9 -1.74 3.53 -5.98
CA PHE A 9 -0.63 4.08 -6.75
C PHE A 9 0.31 2.98 -7.24
N GLN A 10 0.66 2.05 -6.36
CA GLN A 10 1.54 0.95 -6.73
C GLN A 10 0.94 0.11 -7.87
N LYS A 11 -0.34 -0.19 -7.78
CA LYS A 11 -1.01 -0.99 -8.81
C LYS A 11 -1.04 -0.25 -10.16
N VAL A 12 -1.36 1.02 -10.15
CA VAL A 12 -1.37 1.82 -11.38
C VAL A 12 0.03 1.89 -11.98
N ALA A 13 1.05 2.04 -11.12
CA ALA A 13 2.43 2.08 -11.59
C ALA A 13 2.84 0.76 -12.24
N GLN A 14 2.41 -0.36 -11.68
CA GLN A 14 2.73 -1.68 -12.22
C GLN A 14 2.09 -1.92 -13.57
N LEU A 15 0.82 -1.57 -13.70
CA LEU A 15 0.04 -1.89 -14.89
C LEU A 15 0.07 -0.80 -15.94
N GLN A 16 0.37 0.44 -15.54
CA GLN A 16 0.40 1.61 -16.43
C GLN A 16 -0.91 1.79 -17.20
N HIS A 17 -2.02 1.45 -16.56
CA HIS A 17 -3.33 1.46 -17.18
C HIS A 17 -4.40 1.56 -16.10
N TYR A 18 -5.12 2.70 -16.07
CA TYR A 18 -6.10 2.96 -15.02
C TYR A 18 -7.25 1.95 -15.01
N HIS A 19 -7.79 1.66 -16.18
CA HIS A 19 -8.93 0.73 -16.26
C HIS A 19 -8.56 -0.64 -15.71
N GLN A 20 -7.43 -1.17 -16.15
CA GLN A 20 -6.95 -2.48 -15.70
C GLN A 20 -6.66 -2.49 -14.21
N ALA A 21 -6.02 -1.43 -13.72
CA ALA A 21 -5.71 -1.33 -12.29
C ALA A 21 -6.98 -1.29 -11.45
N ALA A 22 -7.97 -0.50 -11.88
CA ALA A 22 -9.24 -0.40 -11.16
C ALA A 22 -9.92 -1.78 -11.08
N LYS A 23 -9.87 -2.51 -12.18
CA LYS A 23 -10.46 -3.85 -12.25
C LYS A 23 -9.80 -4.78 -11.24
N GLU A 24 -8.47 -4.78 -11.19
CA GLU A 24 -7.74 -5.64 -10.25
C GLU A 24 -7.93 -5.22 -8.81
N LEU A 25 -8.14 -3.93 -8.57
CA LEU A 25 -8.36 -3.40 -7.23
C LEU A 25 -9.82 -3.51 -6.78
N ASN A 26 -10.72 -3.92 -7.67
CA ASN A 26 -12.14 -4.06 -7.38
C ASN A 26 -12.78 -2.72 -7.03
N ILE A 27 -12.39 -1.66 -7.70
CA ILE A 27 -12.99 -0.34 -7.52
C ILE A 27 -13.31 0.25 -8.87
N SER A 28 -14.14 1.30 -8.89
CA SER A 28 -14.45 1.97 -10.13
C SER A 28 -13.27 2.80 -10.61
N GLN A 29 -13.14 2.95 -11.92
CA GLN A 29 -12.04 3.76 -12.45
C GLN A 29 -12.12 5.21 -12.01
N PRO A 30 -13.31 5.86 -11.98
CA PRO A 30 -13.37 7.23 -11.45
C PRO A 30 -12.91 7.35 -10.00
N SER A 31 -13.21 6.35 -9.17
CA SER A 31 -12.74 6.33 -7.78
C SER A 31 -11.23 6.25 -7.73
N LEU A 32 -10.64 5.38 -8.54
CA LEU A 32 -9.19 5.23 -8.59
C LEU A 32 -8.54 6.52 -9.07
N SER A 33 -9.05 7.09 -10.16
CA SER A 33 -8.49 8.32 -10.73
C SER A 33 -8.54 9.46 -9.73
N ARG A 34 -9.65 9.57 -8.99
CA ARG A 34 -9.79 10.62 -7.98
C ARG A 34 -8.81 10.41 -6.83
N SER A 35 -8.65 9.17 -6.40
CA SER A 35 -7.71 8.86 -5.32
C SER A 35 -6.28 9.25 -5.70
N ILE A 36 -5.88 8.93 -6.92
CA ILE A 36 -4.55 9.29 -7.40
C ILE A 36 -4.41 10.81 -7.54
N ALA A 37 -5.44 11.48 -8.06
CA ALA A 37 -5.41 12.94 -8.19
C ALA A 37 -5.28 13.62 -6.83
N ASN A 38 -6.00 13.11 -5.83
CA ASN A 38 -5.91 13.65 -4.46
C ASN A 38 -4.52 13.46 -3.90
N LEU A 39 -3.90 12.30 -4.16
CA LEU A 39 -2.54 12.02 -3.72
C LEU A 39 -1.56 12.98 -4.37
N GLU A 40 -1.70 13.21 -5.68
CA GLU A 40 -0.83 14.15 -6.40
C GLU A 40 -0.99 15.55 -5.86
N GLU A 41 -2.23 15.95 -5.57
CA GLU A 41 -2.48 17.28 -5.04
C GLU A 41 -1.83 17.45 -3.68
N GLU A 42 -1.93 16.46 -2.83
CA GLU A 42 -1.32 16.49 -1.50
C GLU A 42 0.20 16.60 -1.60
N LEU A 43 0.80 15.87 -2.54
CA LEU A 43 2.26 15.86 -2.70
C LEU A 43 2.78 17.05 -3.51
N GLY A 44 1.90 17.71 -4.25
CA GLY A 44 2.27 18.87 -5.05
C GLY A 44 3.02 18.53 -6.33
N VAL A 45 2.94 17.29 -6.79
CA VAL A 45 3.61 16.87 -8.03
C VAL A 45 2.71 15.89 -8.76
N SER A 46 2.94 15.77 -10.08
CA SER A 46 2.29 14.73 -10.87
C SER A 46 3.11 13.46 -10.78
N LEU A 47 2.44 12.36 -10.48
CA LEU A 47 3.10 11.05 -10.39
C LEU A 47 3.06 10.30 -11.71
N PHE A 48 2.07 10.60 -12.54
CA PHE A 48 1.87 9.96 -13.85
C PHE A 48 1.73 10.99 -14.95
N GLN A 49 2.11 10.58 -16.15
CA GLN A 49 1.93 11.40 -17.34
C GLN A 49 1.48 10.50 -18.48
N LYS A 50 0.80 11.10 -19.46
CA LYS A 50 0.32 10.33 -20.60
C LYS A 50 1.46 9.94 -21.53
N ASN A 51 1.35 8.75 -22.08
CA ASN A 51 2.26 8.23 -23.09
C ASN A 51 1.40 7.52 -24.12
N GLY A 52 0.87 8.27 -25.10
CA GLY A 52 -0.09 7.72 -26.04
C GLY A 52 -1.39 7.38 -25.35
N ARG A 53 -1.82 6.14 -25.44
CA ARG A 53 -3.04 5.66 -24.78
C ARG A 53 -2.76 5.20 -23.36
N ASN A 54 -1.50 5.01 -23.04
CA ASN A 54 -1.10 4.52 -21.73
C ASN A 54 -0.64 5.68 -20.87
N ILE A 55 -0.26 5.36 -19.66
CA ILE A 55 0.35 6.30 -18.73
C ILE A 55 1.68 5.73 -18.28
N GLU A 56 2.55 6.62 -17.87
CA GLU A 56 3.85 6.23 -17.34
C GLU A 56 4.17 7.09 -16.14
N LEU A 57 5.13 6.67 -15.34
CA LEU A 57 5.56 7.43 -14.18
C LEU A 57 6.34 8.66 -14.63
N THR A 58 6.11 9.78 -13.95
CA THR A 58 7.03 10.92 -14.04
C THR A 58 8.26 10.59 -13.22
N LYS A 59 9.29 11.46 -13.27
CA LYS A 59 10.44 11.28 -12.40
C LYS A 59 10.04 11.30 -10.93
N TYR A 60 9.05 12.13 -10.58
CA TYR A 60 8.53 12.18 -9.21
C TYR A 60 7.83 10.88 -8.84
N GLY A 61 7.06 10.33 -9.79
CA GLY A 61 6.39 9.06 -9.57
C GLY A 61 7.37 7.92 -9.36
N SER A 62 8.48 7.91 -10.12
CA SER A 62 9.50 6.87 -9.97
C SER A 62 10.16 6.94 -8.59
N ILE A 63 10.49 8.14 -8.14
CA ILE A 63 11.08 8.32 -6.81
C ILE A 63 10.08 7.90 -5.73
N PHE A 64 8.84 8.36 -5.86
CA PHE A 64 7.83 8.04 -4.87
C PHE A 64 7.55 6.54 -4.82
N LEU A 65 7.57 5.86 -5.96
CA LEU A 65 7.32 4.42 -6.02
C LEU A 65 8.36 3.64 -5.23
N GLU A 66 9.62 4.05 -5.25
CA GLU A 66 10.66 3.40 -4.45
C GLU A 66 10.27 3.39 -2.97
N HIS A 67 9.83 4.55 -2.48
CA HIS A 67 9.41 4.67 -1.08
C HIS A 67 8.16 3.86 -0.80
N VAL A 68 7.18 3.91 -1.71
CA VAL A 68 5.94 3.16 -1.54
C VAL A 68 6.22 1.66 -1.48
N ASN A 69 7.10 1.17 -2.34
CA ASN A 69 7.46 -0.25 -2.33
C ASN A 69 8.06 -0.65 -0.99
N HIS A 70 8.94 0.18 -0.43
CA HIS A 70 9.53 -0.11 0.89
C HIS A 70 8.48 -0.11 1.99
N ILE A 71 7.55 0.85 1.94
CA ILE A 71 6.48 0.93 2.95
C ILE A 71 5.61 -0.33 2.90
N ILE A 72 5.19 -0.72 1.71
CA ILE A 72 4.32 -1.88 1.54
C ILE A 72 5.05 -3.16 1.92
N ASP A 73 6.32 -3.29 1.53
CA ASP A 73 7.13 -4.44 1.91
C ASP A 73 7.28 -4.54 3.42
N GLU A 74 7.49 -3.39 4.09
CA GLU A 74 7.64 -3.38 5.53
C GLU A 74 6.35 -3.82 6.23
N ILE A 75 5.19 -3.42 5.69
CA ILE A 75 3.90 -3.85 6.23
C ILE A 75 3.78 -5.37 6.11
N LYS A 76 4.14 -5.94 4.97
CA LYS A 76 4.07 -7.38 4.77
C LYS A 76 5.00 -8.12 5.72
N ILE A 77 6.19 -7.59 5.91
CA ILE A 77 7.16 -8.17 6.85
C ILE A 77 6.57 -8.18 8.26
N ALA A 78 5.99 -7.04 8.67
CA ALA A 78 5.39 -6.93 9.99
C ALA A 78 4.22 -7.90 10.18
N GLU A 79 3.36 -7.99 9.17
CA GLU A 79 2.21 -8.90 9.22
C GLU A 79 2.66 -10.34 9.34
N ASN A 80 3.64 -10.74 8.54
CA ASN A 80 4.14 -12.11 8.56
C ASN A 80 4.81 -12.43 9.89
N LYS A 81 5.54 -11.46 10.44
CA LYS A 81 6.18 -11.63 11.74
C LYS A 81 5.15 -11.85 12.83
N MET A 82 4.08 -11.06 12.82
CA MET A 82 3.01 -11.22 13.81
C MET A 82 2.32 -12.56 13.66
N LYS A 83 2.04 -12.99 12.44
CA LYS A 83 1.42 -14.29 12.19
C LYS A 83 2.32 -15.42 12.67
N SER A 84 3.61 -15.32 12.42
CA SER A 84 4.58 -16.31 12.86
C SER A 84 4.64 -16.42 14.37
N LEU A 85 4.67 -15.26 15.04
CA LEU A 85 4.71 -15.24 16.50
C LEU A 85 3.41 -15.75 17.10
N ALA A 86 2.27 -15.38 16.52
CA ALA A 86 0.97 -15.85 16.99
C ALA A 86 0.84 -17.36 16.78
N GLY A 87 1.33 -17.86 15.66
CA GLY A 87 1.34 -19.30 15.38
C GLY A 87 2.17 -20.06 16.37
N SER A 88 3.33 -19.54 16.73
CA SER A 88 4.18 -20.14 17.76
C SER A 88 3.49 -20.16 19.11
N SER A 89 2.86 -19.04 19.47
CA SER A 89 2.12 -18.94 20.73
C SER A 89 0.99 -19.92 20.78
N SER A 90 0.22 -19.99 19.70
CA SER A 90 -0.94 -20.86 19.70
C SER A 90 -0.54 -22.31 19.60
N GLY A 91 0.65 -22.57 19.19
CA GLY A 91 1.19 -23.91 19.25
C GLY A 91 1.19 -24.38 20.66
N HIS A 92 1.06 -23.46 21.56
CA HIS A 92 0.84 -23.70 22.92
C HIS A 92 0.34 -22.45 23.57
N ILE A 93 0.09 -21.79 23.82
CA ILE A 93 -0.44 -20.68 24.07
C ILE A 93 -0.21 -19.64 24.63
N ASP A 94 0.03 -19.35 24.92
CA ASP A 94 0.07 -18.33 25.22
C ASP A 94 -0.04 -17.37 25.48
N ILE A 95 -0.11 -17.38 25.96
CA ILE A 95 -0.23 -16.32 26.15
C ILE A 95 -0.03 -15.53 26.43
N GLY A 96 0.05 -15.53 26.72
CA GLY A 96 0.01 -14.42 26.97
C GLY A 96 0.36 -13.81 26.94
N TYR A 97 0.28 -14.10 27.11
CA TYR A 97 0.26 -12.99 27.08
C TYR A 97 0.06 -12.32 26.86
N VAL A 98 0.10 -12.52 26.97
CA VAL A 98 -0.24 -11.48 26.92
C VAL A 98 -0.37 -10.87 26.82
N PHE A 99 -0.45 -10.95 26.97
CA PHE A 99 -0.82 -9.94 27.08
C PHE A 99 -0.95 -9.52 27.09
N PRO A 100 -0.75 -9.47 27.10
CA PRO A 100 -0.99 -8.61 27.14
C PRO A 100 -0.95 -8.09 26.85
N LEU A 101 -0.97 -8.10 26.78
CA LEU A 101 -1.17 -7.29 26.66
C LEU A 101 -1.18 -6.67 26.53
N ALA A 102 -1.00 -6.47 26.51
CA ALA A 102 -1.23 -5.70 26.58
C ALA A 102 -0.86 -5.34 26.71
N LYS A 103 -0.54 -5.31 26.83
CA LYS A 103 -0.32 -4.77 27.09
C LYS A 103 0.36 -4.25 26.63
N SER A 104 0.55 -4.51 26.67
CA SER A 104 0.90 -3.88 26.45
C SER A 104 1.46 -3.60 25.80
N TYR A 105 1.47 -3.49 25.92
CA TYR A 105 1.60 -3.08 25.54
C TYR A 105 2.13 -2.78 25.19
N ILE A 106 2.35 -2.81 25.29
CA ILE A 106 2.51 -2.49 25.36
C ILE A 106 3.02 -2.31 25.25
N GLN A 107 3.16 -2.51 25.31
CA GLN A 107 3.26 -2.29 25.47
C GLN A 107 3.49 -2.08 25.41
#